data_fc190cd3a8de03e92d424b55e74e3a12
#
_entry.id   fc190cd3a8de03e92d424b55e74e3a12
#
_cell.length_a   1.000
_cell.length_b   1.000
_cell.length_c   1.000
_cell.angle_alpha   90.00
_cell.angle_beta   90.00
_cell.angle_gamma   90.00
#
_symmetry.space_group_name_H-M   'P 1'
#
loop_
_entity.id
_entity.type
_entity.pdbx_description
1 polymer ?
#
loop_
_entity_poly.entity_id
_entity_poly.type
_entity_poly.pdbx_seq_one_letter_code
_entity_poly.pdbx_strand_id
1 'polypeptide(L)'
;MVDVAPLEAPIEVGDSHVFLGSCFARNVGERFGEYGLDVCVNPLGTLYNPQSILSVVSHALQPCISSLPVHAENGVYRCWLADTTVEASTEDALRQQVYGLLVDLGERLRRARCLFVTLGTNVCYHH
;
A
#
# COMPACT_ATOMS: atom_id res chain seq x y z
N MET A 1 -22.60 -13.41 19.18
CA MET A 1 -22.57 -12.21 18.33
C MET A 1 -21.53 -11.24 18.90
N VAL A 2 -20.62 -10.75 18.08
CA VAL A 2 -19.66 -9.73 18.52
C VAL A 2 -20.34 -8.36 18.37
N ASP A 3 -20.38 -7.62 19.48
CA ASP A 3 -20.90 -6.27 19.46
C ASP A 3 -19.80 -5.31 18.95
N VAL A 4 -20.04 -4.66 17.82
CA VAL A 4 -19.08 -3.74 17.19
C VAL A 4 -19.57 -2.32 17.45
N ALA A 5 -18.76 -1.53 18.18
CA ALA A 5 -19.06 -0.14 18.39
C ALA A 5 -19.10 0.63 17.05
N PRO A 6 -20.08 1.50 16.83
CA PRO A 6 -20.12 2.34 15.64
C PRO A 6 -18.95 3.34 15.65
N LEU A 7 -18.60 3.85 14.46
CA LEU A 7 -17.64 4.94 14.35
C LEU A 7 -18.17 6.18 15.09
N GLU A 8 -17.28 6.91 15.77
CA GLU A 8 -17.64 8.16 16.46
C GLU A 8 -18.23 9.21 15.50
N ALA A 9 -17.78 9.19 14.25
CA ALA A 9 -18.34 10.03 13.19
C ALA A 9 -18.57 9.20 11.93
N PRO A 10 -19.65 9.44 11.17
CA PRO A 10 -19.92 8.71 9.94
C PRO A 10 -18.86 9.03 8.87
N ILE A 11 -18.66 8.08 7.95
CA ILE A 11 -17.86 8.29 6.74
C ILE A 11 -18.69 9.12 5.77
N GLU A 12 -18.09 10.20 5.28
CA GLU A 12 -18.73 11.11 4.32
C GLU A 12 -18.14 10.93 2.92
N VAL A 13 -18.89 11.32 1.88
CA VAL A 13 -18.47 11.15 0.48
C VAL A 13 -17.17 11.89 0.16
N GLY A 14 -16.89 13.03 0.81
CA GLY A 14 -15.66 13.80 0.62
C GLY A 14 -14.44 13.23 1.34
N ASP A 15 -14.61 12.21 2.16
CA ASP A 15 -13.50 11.61 2.91
C ASP A 15 -12.58 10.78 2.01
N SER A 16 -11.29 10.80 2.33
CA SER A 16 -10.28 9.98 1.66
C SER A 16 -9.97 8.74 2.48
N HIS A 17 -9.77 7.62 1.80
CA HIS A 17 -9.48 6.33 2.43
C HIS A 17 -8.30 5.64 1.78
N VAL A 18 -7.53 4.90 2.56
CA VAL A 18 -6.42 4.07 2.09
C VAL A 18 -6.72 2.60 2.40
N PHE A 19 -6.52 1.75 1.41
CA PHE A 19 -6.67 0.29 1.49
C PHE A 19 -5.33 -0.37 1.23
N LEU A 20 -4.82 -1.10 2.22
CA LEU A 20 -3.58 -1.86 2.10
C LEU A 20 -3.82 -3.32 2.49
N GLY A 21 -3.27 -4.23 1.72
CA GLY A 21 -3.32 -5.64 2.07
C GLY A 21 -3.51 -6.58 0.89
N SER A 22 -4.25 -7.66 1.13
CA SER A 22 -4.50 -8.72 0.18
C SER A 22 -5.44 -8.30 -0.95
N CYS A 23 -5.73 -9.23 -1.86
CA CYS A 23 -6.72 -9.02 -2.91
C CYS A 23 -8.11 -8.62 -2.37
N PHE A 24 -8.43 -8.99 -1.14
CA PHE A 24 -9.67 -8.55 -0.49
C PHE A 24 -9.69 -7.03 -0.27
N ALA A 25 -8.59 -6.43 0.20
CA ALA A 25 -8.47 -4.98 0.32
C ALA A 25 -8.65 -4.28 -1.02
N ARG A 26 -8.06 -4.84 -2.09
CA ARG A 26 -8.23 -4.32 -3.45
C ARG A 26 -9.70 -4.34 -3.88
N ASN A 27 -10.36 -5.49 -3.74
CA ASN A 27 -11.75 -5.63 -4.17
C ASN A 27 -12.70 -4.69 -3.42
N VAL A 28 -12.54 -4.57 -2.10
CA VAL A 28 -13.36 -3.65 -1.28
C VAL A 28 -13.04 -2.19 -1.60
N GLY A 29 -11.76 -1.84 -1.74
CA GLY A 29 -11.34 -0.48 -2.08
C GLY A 29 -11.84 -0.02 -3.45
N GLU A 30 -11.76 -0.89 -4.46
CA GLU A 30 -12.31 -0.62 -5.80
C GLU A 30 -13.82 -0.38 -5.74
N ARG A 31 -14.56 -1.16 -4.94
CA ARG A 31 -15.99 -0.94 -4.72
C ARG A 31 -16.29 0.42 -4.10
N PHE A 32 -15.51 0.85 -3.12
CA PHE A 32 -15.63 2.19 -2.54
C PHE A 32 -15.43 3.27 -3.61
N GLY A 33 -14.44 3.09 -4.49
CA GLY A 33 -14.20 3.99 -5.62
C GLY A 33 -15.37 4.04 -6.60
N GLU A 34 -15.99 2.90 -6.89
CA GLU A 34 -17.21 2.81 -7.75
C GLU A 34 -18.38 3.59 -7.16
N TYR A 35 -18.47 3.70 -5.83
CA TYR A 35 -19.49 4.53 -5.16
C TYR A 35 -19.09 6.01 -5.03
N GLY A 36 -18.01 6.43 -5.68
CA GLY A 36 -17.57 7.82 -5.72
C GLY A 36 -16.73 8.30 -4.53
N LEU A 37 -16.27 7.39 -3.68
CA LEU A 37 -15.36 7.73 -2.58
C LEU A 37 -13.93 7.90 -3.09
N ASP A 38 -13.17 8.80 -2.47
CA ASP A 38 -11.75 8.98 -2.77
C ASP A 38 -10.94 7.87 -2.09
N VAL A 39 -10.33 7.00 -2.90
CA VAL A 39 -9.60 5.83 -2.41
C VAL A 39 -8.21 5.73 -3.01
N CYS A 40 -7.27 5.27 -2.19
CA CYS A 40 -5.95 4.80 -2.61
C CYS A 40 -5.85 3.31 -2.25
N VAL A 41 -5.70 2.47 -3.24
CA VAL A 41 -5.79 1.01 -3.09
C VAL A 41 -4.49 0.35 -3.52
N ASN A 42 -3.78 -0.27 -2.58
CA ASN A 42 -2.57 -1.05 -2.84
C ASN A 42 -1.61 -0.41 -3.88
N PRO A 43 -1.11 0.80 -3.65
CA PRO A 43 -0.31 1.50 -4.68
C PRO A 43 1.01 0.80 -5.04
N LEU A 44 1.53 -0.04 -4.15
CA LEU A 44 2.71 -0.88 -4.40
C LEU A 44 2.34 -2.35 -4.72
N GLY A 45 1.07 -2.61 -4.96
CA GLY A 45 0.55 -3.95 -5.20
C GLY A 45 0.03 -4.63 -3.93
N THR A 46 -0.38 -5.88 -4.07
CA THR A 46 -0.97 -6.64 -2.96
C THR A 46 0.08 -7.02 -1.91
N LEU A 47 -0.29 -6.88 -0.65
CA LEU A 47 0.54 -7.19 0.51
C LEU A 47 -0.21 -8.19 1.41
N TYR A 48 0.38 -9.33 1.70
CA TYR A 48 -0.34 -10.43 2.37
C TYR A 48 -0.06 -10.55 3.86
N ASN A 49 1.06 -10.00 4.35
CA ASN A 49 1.49 -10.17 5.74
C ASN A 49 1.70 -8.82 6.45
N PRO A 50 1.59 -8.80 7.80
CA PRO A 50 1.72 -7.57 8.58
C PRO A 50 3.07 -6.88 8.43
N GLN A 51 4.14 -7.64 8.31
CA GLN A 51 5.51 -7.11 8.17
C GLN A 51 5.66 -6.29 6.90
N SER A 52 5.17 -6.80 5.77
CA SER A 52 5.21 -6.10 4.48
C SER A 52 4.41 -4.80 4.54
N ILE A 53 3.21 -4.84 5.12
CA ILE A 53 2.37 -3.65 5.28
C ILE A 53 3.07 -2.60 6.17
N LEU A 54 3.62 -3.03 7.30
CA LEU A 54 4.36 -2.13 8.19
C LEU A 54 5.57 -1.51 7.50
N SER A 55 6.32 -2.29 6.73
CA SER A 55 7.47 -1.81 5.97
C SER A 55 7.07 -0.74 4.95
N VAL A 56 6.00 -0.98 4.18
CA VAL A 56 5.47 -0.03 3.21
C VAL A 56 5.03 1.26 3.88
N VAL A 57 4.26 1.18 4.95
CA VAL A 57 3.79 2.36 5.70
C VAL A 57 4.96 3.16 6.27
N SER A 58 5.94 2.50 6.85
CA SER A 58 7.13 3.15 7.41
C SER A 58 7.92 3.90 6.35
N HIS A 59 8.15 3.29 5.19
CA HIS A 59 8.83 3.94 4.07
C HIS A 59 8.00 5.07 3.44
N ALA A 60 6.67 4.93 3.43
CA ALA A 60 5.78 5.99 2.95
C ALA A 60 5.79 7.23 3.84
N LEU A 61 5.89 7.06 5.14
CA LEU A 61 5.93 8.17 6.10
C LEU A 61 7.30 8.87 6.13
N GLN A 62 8.37 8.16 5.83
CA GLN A 62 9.73 8.69 5.76
C GLN A 62 10.45 8.16 4.50
N PRO A 63 10.05 8.61 3.30
CA PRO A 63 10.61 8.08 2.08
C PRO A 63 12.06 8.50 1.87
N CYS A 64 12.92 7.54 1.54
CA CYS A 64 14.31 7.76 1.23
C CYS A 64 14.71 6.89 0.02
N ILE A 65 15.01 7.53 -1.09
CA ILE A 65 15.26 6.84 -2.37
C ILE A 65 16.48 5.91 -2.30
N SER A 66 17.52 6.30 -1.57
CA SER A 66 18.76 5.50 -1.45
C SER A 66 18.61 4.25 -0.58
N SER A 67 17.62 4.23 0.31
CA SER A 67 17.40 3.12 1.23
C SER A 67 16.40 2.08 0.71
N LEU A 68 15.87 2.25 -0.50
CA LEU A 68 14.91 1.31 -1.08
C LEU A 68 15.58 -0.05 -1.33
N PRO A 69 14.95 -1.15 -0.89
CA PRO A 69 15.50 -2.50 -1.04
C PRO A 69 15.27 -3.05 -2.46
N VAL A 70 16.06 -2.54 -3.41
CA VAL A 70 16.00 -2.90 -4.82
C VAL A 70 16.91 -4.09 -5.11
N HIS A 71 16.47 -4.98 -5.98
CA HIS A 71 17.25 -6.12 -6.47
C HIS A 71 17.01 -6.35 -7.95
N ALA A 72 17.99 -7.03 -8.61
CA ALA A 72 17.86 -7.47 -9.99
C ALA A 72 17.37 -8.92 -10.03
N GLU A 73 16.41 -9.19 -10.91
CA GLU A 73 15.87 -10.52 -11.12
C GLU A 73 15.47 -10.71 -12.59
N ASN A 74 16.02 -11.74 -13.24
CA ASN A 74 15.68 -12.10 -14.63
C ASN A 74 15.73 -10.93 -15.63
N GLY A 75 16.75 -10.06 -15.51
CA GLY A 75 16.97 -8.93 -16.42
C GLY A 75 16.17 -7.67 -16.12
N VAL A 76 15.38 -7.66 -15.07
CA VAL A 76 14.65 -6.48 -14.60
C VAL A 76 14.98 -6.17 -13.14
N TYR A 77 14.70 -4.94 -12.72
CA TYR A 77 14.83 -4.51 -11.32
C TYR A 77 13.48 -4.51 -10.63
N ARG A 78 13.47 -4.98 -9.39
CA ARG A 78 12.30 -5.04 -8.52
C ARG A 78 12.61 -4.52 -7.13
N CYS A 79 11.57 -4.24 -6.36
CA CYS A 79 11.69 -3.76 -4.98
C CYS A 79 10.93 -4.68 -4.03
N TRP A 80 11.56 -5.04 -2.90
CA TRP A 80 10.93 -5.90 -1.88
C TRP A 80 9.70 -5.25 -1.21
N LEU A 81 9.51 -3.94 -1.36
CA LEU A 81 8.34 -3.22 -0.85
C LEU A 81 7.11 -3.33 -1.74
N ALA A 82 7.28 -3.79 -2.98
CA ALA A 82 6.23 -3.85 -3.99
C ALA A 82 6.01 -5.29 -4.47
N ASP A 83 4.86 -5.53 -5.06
CA ASP A 83 4.62 -6.81 -5.72
C ASP A 83 5.33 -6.88 -7.10
N THR A 84 5.28 -8.03 -7.74
CA THR A 84 6.01 -8.31 -8.97
C THR A 84 5.52 -7.52 -10.19
N THR A 85 4.42 -6.80 -10.08
CA THR A 85 3.92 -5.92 -11.15
C THR A 85 4.70 -4.62 -11.25
N VAL A 86 5.42 -4.25 -10.18
CA VAL A 86 6.26 -3.05 -10.13
C VAL A 86 7.69 -3.44 -10.48
N GLU A 87 8.07 -3.19 -11.71
CA GLU A 87 9.40 -3.51 -12.23
C GLU A 87 9.89 -2.44 -13.23
N ALA A 88 11.19 -2.36 -13.42
CA ALA A 88 11.81 -1.48 -14.41
C ALA A 88 13.06 -2.10 -15.01
N SER A 89 13.47 -1.60 -16.17
CA SER A 89 14.67 -2.09 -16.90
C SER A 89 15.98 -1.56 -16.31
N THR A 90 15.93 -0.51 -15.50
CA THR A 90 17.09 0.09 -14.82
C THR A 90 16.80 0.29 -13.32
N GLU A 91 17.85 0.24 -12.52
CA GLU A 91 17.74 0.47 -11.08
C GLU A 91 17.22 1.88 -10.77
N ASP A 92 17.76 2.89 -11.45
CA ASP A 92 17.34 4.28 -11.26
C ASP A 92 15.85 4.49 -11.59
N ALA A 93 15.39 3.93 -12.70
CA ALA A 93 13.98 4.02 -13.09
C ALA A 93 13.07 3.39 -12.04
N LEU A 94 13.45 2.23 -11.50
CA LEU A 94 12.69 1.57 -10.44
C LEU A 94 12.68 2.39 -9.15
N ARG A 95 13.83 2.91 -8.72
CA ARG A 95 13.93 3.74 -7.51
C ARG A 95 13.05 4.98 -7.61
N GLN A 96 13.06 5.65 -8.75
CA GLN A 96 12.20 6.82 -8.99
C GLN A 96 10.72 6.44 -8.95
N GLN A 97 10.34 5.35 -9.58
CA GLN A 97 8.96 4.86 -9.60
C GLN A 97 8.45 4.52 -8.20
N VAL A 98 9.19 3.72 -7.45
CA VAL A 98 8.81 3.29 -6.09
C VAL A 98 8.82 4.48 -5.13
N TYR A 99 9.82 5.36 -5.22
CA TYR A 99 9.88 6.57 -4.40
C TYR A 99 8.64 7.45 -4.62
N GLY A 100 8.25 7.68 -5.87
CA GLY A 100 7.04 8.46 -6.21
C GLY A 100 5.77 7.84 -5.62
N LEU A 101 5.63 6.51 -5.70
CA LEU A 101 4.50 5.79 -5.12
C LEU A 101 4.47 5.92 -3.58
N LEU A 102 5.63 5.86 -2.92
CA LEU A 102 5.73 6.00 -1.47
C LEU A 102 5.42 7.42 -1.01
N VAL A 103 5.91 8.43 -1.72
CA VAL A 103 5.60 9.85 -1.40
C VAL A 103 4.10 10.10 -1.51
N ASP A 104 3.47 9.65 -2.57
CA ASP A 104 2.01 9.77 -2.77
C ASP A 104 1.23 9.02 -1.68
N LEU A 105 1.64 7.79 -1.37
CA LEU A 105 1.02 7.02 -0.29
C LEU A 105 1.15 7.73 1.07
N GLY A 106 2.31 8.31 1.37
CA GLY A 106 2.54 9.06 2.61
C GLY A 106 1.60 10.25 2.74
N GLU A 107 1.38 11.00 1.67
CA GLU A 107 0.41 12.09 1.64
C GLU A 107 -1.02 11.59 1.83
N ARG A 108 -1.37 10.51 1.16
CA ARG A 108 -2.68 9.86 1.30
C ARG A 108 -2.94 9.39 2.73
N LEU A 109 -1.94 8.76 3.37
CA LEU A 109 -2.04 8.28 4.76
C LEU A 109 -2.26 9.43 5.75
N ARG A 110 -1.59 10.58 5.55
CA ARG A 110 -1.72 11.74 6.46
C ARG A 110 -3.11 12.37 6.42
N ARG A 111 -3.79 12.33 5.28
CA ARG A 111 -5.14 12.91 5.12
C ARG A 111 -6.28 11.89 5.16
N ALA A 112 -5.97 10.61 5.27
CA ALA A 112 -6.99 9.56 5.25
C ALA A 112 -7.92 9.64 6.45
N ARG A 113 -9.22 9.51 6.20
CA ARG A 113 -10.23 9.31 7.24
C ARG A 113 -10.12 7.92 7.85
N CYS A 114 -9.93 6.90 6.99
CA CYS A 114 -9.75 5.52 7.40
C CYS A 114 -8.60 4.87 6.64
N LEU A 115 -7.85 4.05 7.36
CA LEU A 115 -6.92 3.08 6.80
C LEU A 115 -7.51 1.68 7.02
N PHE A 116 -7.80 1.00 5.91
CA PHE A 116 -8.29 -0.38 5.93
C PHE A 116 -7.13 -1.32 5.64
N VAL A 117 -6.89 -2.26 6.53
CA VAL A 117 -5.83 -3.26 6.41
C VAL A 117 -6.45 -4.65 6.38
N THR A 118 -6.10 -5.43 5.37
CA THR A 118 -6.49 -6.84 5.30
C THR A 118 -5.27 -7.74 5.24
N LEU A 119 -5.28 -8.77 6.05
CA LEU A 119 -4.18 -9.72 6.16
C LEU A 119 -4.56 -11.03 5.45
N GLY A 120 -3.66 -11.53 4.61
CA GLY A 120 -3.84 -12.80 3.92
C GLY A 120 -3.09 -13.95 4.59
N THR A 121 -1.99 -13.64 5.28
CA THR A 121 -1.15 -14.62 5.98
C THR A 121 -0.31 -13.96 7.06
N ASN A 122 0.15 -14.74 8.01
CA ASN A 122 1.17 -14.34 9.00
C ASN A 122 2.57 -14.86 8.64
N VAL A 123 2.71 -15.53 7.51
CA VAL A 123 4.02 -16.02 7.03
C VAL A 123 4.81 -14.87 6.41
N CYS A 124 6.02 -14.66 6.91
CA CYS A 124 6.95 -13.67 6.39
C CYS A 124 8.17 -14.38 5.83
N TYR A 125 8.63 -13.91 4.67
CA TYR A 125 9.89 -14.35 4.10
C TYR A 125 10.99 -13.37 4.51
N HIS A 126 12.09 -13.89 5.05
CA HIS A 126 13.29 -13.10 5.38
C HIS A 126 14.31 -13.26 4.24
N HIS A 127 14.85 -12.17 3.80
CA HIS A 127 15.87 -12.12 2.73
C HIS A 127 17.19 -11.59 3.26
#